data_0e2a91ae09ba7a718a125eb40483125f
#
_entry.id   0e2a91ae09ba7a718a125eb40483125f
#
_cell.length_a   1.000
_cell.length_b   1.000
_cell.length_c   1.000
_cell.angle_alpha   90.00
_cell.angle_beta   90.00
_cell.angle_gamma   90.00
#
_symmetry.space_group_name_H-M   'P 1'
#
loop_
_entity.id
_entity.type
_entity.pdbx_description
1 polymer ?
#
loop_
_entity_poly.entity_id
_entity_poly.type
_entity_poly.pdbx_seq_one_letter_code
_entity_poly.pdbx_strand_id
1 'polypeptide(L)'
;MSRRYTGFPPEVKELIWTRAQGRCERCNEYASDATAHHRRPRGLGSTRREETNFASNGGWLCGSCHRHVESYRTQAFADGWLVRQSQSPITVPVLYRGNWVLLDDDGFVYRIPNPVEAAQ
;
A
#
# COMPACT_ATOMS: atom_id res chain seq x y z
N MET A 1 22.18 -6.84 21.17
CA MET A 1 22.27 -7.12 19.72
C MET A 1 21.15 -6.44 18.99
N SER A 2 21.48 -5.64 18.02
CA SER A 2 20.44 -4.94 17.27
C SER A 2 19.79 -5.90 16.27
N ARG A 3 18.46 -5.98 16.33
CA ARG A 3 17.71 -6.72 15.33
C ARG A 3 17.55 -5.83 14.10
N ARG A 4 17.91 -6.35 12.95
CA ARG A 4 17.70 -5.60 11.70
C ARG A 4 16.20 -5.41 11.49
N TYR A 5 15.80 -4.17 11.44
CA TYR A 5 14.40 -3.82 11.19
C TYR A 5 14.14 -3.79 9.70
N THR A 6 13.21 -4.63 9.22
CA THR A 6 12.96 -4.79 7.80
C THR A 6 11.58 -4.31 7.35
N GLY A 7 10.74 -3.90 8.28
CA GLY A 7 9.41 -3.37 7.99
C GLY A 7 9.40 -1.86 7.98
N PHE A 8 8.19 -1.29 7.91
CA PHE A 8 8.02 0.16 8.02
C PHE A 8 8.50 0.65 9.37
N PRO A 9 9.27 1.75 9.42
CA PRO A 9 9.59 2.38 10.70
C PRO A 9 8.33 2.82 11.44
N PRO A 10 8.38 2.95 12.77
CA PRO A 10 7.20 3.34 13.55
C PRO A 10 6.54 4.63 13.09
N GLU A 11 7.35 5.64 12.73
CA GLU A 11 6.83 6.92 12.25
C GLU A 11 6.10 6.79 10.91
N VAL A 12 6.55 5.87 10.05
CA VAL A 12 5.88 5.61 8.77
C VAL A 12 4.59 4.81 9.00
N LYS A 13 4.62 3.83 9.90
CA LYS A 13 3.40 3.09 10.27
C LYS A 13 2.34 4.05 10.80
N GLU A 14 2.76 5.05 11.57
CA GLU A 14 1.83 6.04 12.10
C GLU A 14 1.23 6.89 10.99
N LEU A 15 2.02 7.28 9.99
CA LEU A 15 1.50 7.99 8.82
C LEU A 15 0.45 7.17 8.09
N ILE A 16 0.74 5.87 7.87
CA ILE A 16 -0.19 4.97 7.19
C ILE A 16 -1.46 4.80 8.00
N TRP A 17 -1.33 4.54 9.30
CA TRP A 17 -2.48 4.36 10.19
C TRP A 17 -3.34 5.63 10.26
N THR A 18 -2.71 6.80 10.36
CA THR A 18 -3.41 8.08 10.40
C THR A 18 -4.16 8.34 9.10
N ARG A 19 -3.51 8.08 7.96
CA ARG A 19 -4.15 8.19 6.65
C ARG A 19 -5.37 7.28 6.56
N ALA A 20 -5.23 6.07 7.07
CA ALA A 20 -6.29 5.06 7.06
C ALA A 20 -7.40 5.36 8.08
N GLN A 21 -7.12 6.21 9.07
CA GLN A 21 -8.02 6.47 10.21
C GLN A 21 -8.32 5.18 10.97
N GLY A 22 -7.35 4.28 11.05
CA GLY A 22 -7.49 3.01 11.73
C GLY A 22 -8.34 1.97 11.02
N ARG A 23 -8.85 2.28 9.83
CA ARG A 23 -9.69 1.36 9.05
C ARG A 23 -8.89 0.76 7.90
N CYS A 24 -9.31 -0.42 7.44
CA CYS A 24 -8.74 -1.01 6.23
C CYS A 24 -8.88 -0.05 5.05
N GLU A 25 -7.77 0.21 4.37
CA GLU A 25 -7.78 1.15 3.24
C GLU A 25 -8.39 0.56 1.97
N ARG A 26 -8.61 -0.74 1.94
CA ARG A 26 -9.25 -1.40 0.80
C ARG A 26 -10.76 -1.55 1.01
N CYS A 27 -11.21 -2.10 2.15
CA CYS A 27 -12.63 -2.36 2.39
C CYS A 27 -13.29 -1.37 3.36
N ASN A 28 -12.52 -0.51 3.99
CA ASN A 28 -12.98 0.50 4.94
C ASN A 28 -13.51 -0.05 6.28
N GLU A 29 -13.33 -1.34 6.55
CA GLU A 29 -13.79 -1.93 7.80
C GLU A 29 -12.75 -1.77 8.90
N TYR A 30 -13.21 -1.69 10.15
CA TYR A 30 -12.34 -1.84 11.29
C TYR A 30 -11.98 -3.31 11.46
N ALA A 31 -10.71 -3.57 11.73
CA ALA A 31 -10.29 -4.94 12.01
C ALA A 31 -9.09 -4.91 12.93
N SER A 32 -9.16 -5.69 14.01
CA SER A 32 -8.07 -5.78 14.98
C SER A 32 -6.83 -6.46 14.40
N ASP A 33 -6.97 -7.20 13.30
CA ASP A 33 -5.88 -7.88 12.63
C ASP A 33 -5.27 -7.07 11.47
N ALA A 34 -5.65 -5.78 11.33
CA ALA A 34 -5.10 -4.94 10.27
C ALA A 34 -3.62 -4.64 10.51
N THR A 35 -2.86 -4.65 9.44
CA THR A 35 -1.42 -4.40 9.47
C THR A 35 -0.99 -3.58 8.26
N ALA A 36 0.23 -3.03 8.33
CA ALA A 36 0.81 -2.30 7.22
C ALA A 36 1.37 -3.30 6.20
N HIS A 37 0.85 -3.24 4.99
CA HIS A 37 1.20 -4.09 3.86
C HIS A 37 2.12 -3.31 2.90
N HIS A 38 3.15 -3.97 2.38
CA HIS A 38 4.00 -3.39 1.33
C HIS A 38 3.34 -3.63 -0.03
N ARG A 39 2.98 -2.56 -0.73
CA ARG A 39 2.39 -2.66 -2.07
C ARG A 39 3.41 -3.22 -3.07
N ARG A 40 4.64 -2.69 -3.05
CA ARG A 40 5.76 -3.28 -3.79
C ARG A 40 6.57 -4.09 -2.81
N PRO A 41 6.54 -5.44 -2.91
CA PRO A 41 7.26 -6.29 -1.99
C PRO A 41 8.76 -6.03 -2.07
N ARG A 42 9.48 -6.40 -1.01
CA ARG A 42 10.92 -6.22 -0.95
C ARG A 42 11.68 -7.06 -1.98
N GLY A 43 11.06 -8.11 -2.50
CA GLY A 43 11.68 -9.00 -3.45
C GLY A 43 12.61 -10.01 -2.80
N LEU A 44 13.27 -10.81 -3.63
CA LEU A 44 14.25 -11.79 -3.16
C LEU A 44 15.49 -11.07 -2.66
N GLY A 45 16.00 -11.55 -1.52
CA GLY A 45 17.08 -10.88 -0.85
C GLY A 45 16.59 -9.61 -0.19
N SER A 46 17.50 -8.78 0.26
CA SER A 46 17.13 -7.51 0.87
C SER A 46 17.20 -6.41 -0.18
N THR A 47 16.17 -5.58 -0.23
CA THR A 47 16.23 -4.38 -1.05
C THR A 47 16.93 -3.27 -0.30
N ARG A 48 17.68 -2.44 -1.03
CA ARG A 48 18.30 -1.24 -0.47
C ARG A 48 17.54 0.02 -0.88
N ARG A 49 16.38 -0.13 -1.51
CA ARG A 49 15.55 0.99 -1.91
C ARG A 49 14.86 1.57 -0.69
N GLU A 50 15.15 2.82 -0.37
CA GLU A 50 14.55 3.49 0.77
C GLU A 50 13.05 3.59 0.62
N GLU A 51 12.55 3.82 -0.60
CA GLU A 51 11.14 3.99 -0.88
C GLU A 51 10.31 2.74 -0.62
N THR A 52 10.95 1.58 -0.43
CA THR A 52 10.24 0.37 -0.02
C THR A 52 9.49 0.59 1.29
N ASN A 53 10.06 1.39 2.19
CA ASN A 53 9.48 1.68 3.50
C ASN A 53 8.91 3.10 3.61
N PHE A 54 8.58 3.72 2.48
CA PHE A 54 7.89 5.01 2.46
C PHE A 54 6.37 4.80 2.52
N ALA A 55 5.66 5.81 3.00
CA ALA A 55 4.22 5.72 3.20
C ALA A 55 3.43 5.42 1.92
N SER A 56 3.91 5.91 0.76
CA SER A 56 3.26 5.63 -0.52
C SER A 56 3.26 4.14 -0.87
N ASN A 57 4.22 3.38 -0.35
CA ASN A 57 4.30 1.93 -0.58
C ASN A 57 3.52 1.14 0.49
N GLY A 58 2.91 1.80 1.44
CA GLY A 58 2.18 1.14 2.52
C GLY A 58 0.69 1.13 2.28
N GLY A 59 0.03 0.09 2.77
CA GLY A 59 -1.40 0.02 2.83
C GLY A 59 -1.83 -0.60 4.15
N TRP A 60 -2.79 0.02 4.84
CA TRP A 60 -3.33 -0.52 6.08
C TRP A 60 -4.45 -1.48 5.70
N LEU A 61 -4.20 -2.78 5.80
CA LEU A 61 -5.13 -3.81 5.34
C LEU A 61 -5.54 -4.73 6.47
N CYS A 62 -6.84 -5.04 6.55
CA CYS A 62 -7.32 -6.10 7.43
C CYS A 62 -6.83 -7.46 6.93
N GLY A 63 -6.88 -8.47 7.78
CA GLY A 63 -6.39 -9.80 7.44
C GLY A 63 -7.08 -10.38 6.21
N SER A 64 -8.39 -10.17 6.07
CA SER A 64 -9.15 -10.65 4.92
C SER A 64 -8.67 -10.00 3.62
N CYS A 65 -8.52 -8.67 3.60
CA CYS A 65 -8.02 -7.98 2.42
C CYS A 65 -6.58 -8.35 2.10
N HIS A 66 -5.74 -8.51 3.12
CA HIS A 66 -4.35 -8.92 2.92
C HIS A 66 -4.29 -10.31 2.24
N ARG A 67 -5.10 -11.26 2.72
CA ARG A 67 -5.18 -12.59 2.09
C ARG A 67 -5.73 -12.52 0.67
N HIS A 68 -6.71 -11.66 0.43
CA HIS A 68 -7.28 -11.45 -0.89
C HIS A 68 -6.23 -10.95 -1.88
N VAL A 69 -5.47 -9.93 -1.48
CA VAL A 69 -4.39 -9.36 -2.30
C VAL A 69 -3.34 -10.43 -2.63
N GLU A 70 -2.96 -11.26 -1.66
CA GLU A 70 -1.97 -12.32 -1.86
C GLU A 70 -2.51 -13.46 -2.74
N SER A 71 -3.81 -13.74 -2.67
CA SER A 71 -4.43 -14.84 -3.42
C SER A 71 -4.83 -14.46 -4.84
N TYR A 72 -5.23 -13.21 -5.05
CA TYR A 72 -5.70 -12.72 -6.35
C TYR A 72 -4.74 -11.64 -6.87
N ARG A 73 -3.51 -12.07 -7.12
CA ARG A 73 -2.41 -11.13 -7.41
C ARG A 73 -2.62 -10.34 -8.69
N THR A 74 -3.16 -10.98 -9.74
CA THR A 74 -3.44 -10.27 -11.00
C THR A 74 -4.39 -9.10 -10.77
N GLN A 75 -5.46 -9.34 -10.02
CA GLN A 75 -6.41 -8.28 -9.68
C GLN A 75 -5.76 -7.24 -8.77
N ALA A 76 -4.94 -7.68 -7.82
CA ALA A 76 -4.25 -6.76 -6.91
C ALA A 76 -3.29 -5.83 -7.66
N PHE A 77 -2.60 -6.33 -8.69
CA PHE A 77 -1.77 -5.47 -9.55
C PHE A 77 -2.64 -4.47 -10.33
N ALA A 78 -3.78 -4.91 -10.83
CA ALA A 78 -4.70 -4.02 -11.55
C ALA A 78 -5.26 -2.92 -10.62
N ASP A 79 -5.51 -3.26 -9.36
CA ASP A 79 -6.08 -2.34 -8.38
C ASP A 79 -5.02 -1.49 -7.66
N GLY A 80 -3.74 -1.72 -7.91
CA GLY A 80 -2.66 -0.97 -7.29
C GLY A 80 -2.30 -1.40 -5.87
N TRP A 81 -2.93 -2.47 -5.34
CA TRP A 81 -2.56 -3.00 -4.02
C TRP A 81 -1.31 -3.87 -4.08
N LEU A 82 -0.88 -4.26 -5.28
CA LEU A 82 0.46 -4.75 -5.55
C LEU A 82 1.07 -3.86 -6.62
N VAL A 83 2.38 -3.62 -6.50
CA VAL A 83 3.15 -2.78 -7.42
C VAL A 83 4.33 -3.59 -7.90
N ARG A 84 4.60 -3.54 -9.21
CA ARG A 84 5.71 -4.28 -9.79
C ARG A 84 7.04 -3.66 -9.40
N GLN A 85 8.10 -4.47 -9.37
CA GLN A 85 9.43 -4.02 -8.99
C GLN A 85 9.94 -2.89 -9.90
N SER A 86 9.51 -2.85 -11.14
CA SER A 86 9.91 -1.82 -12.11
C SER A 86 9.16 -0.50 -11.97
N GLN A 87 8.15 -0.44 -11.10
CA GLN A 87 7.32 0.75 -10.91
C GLN A 87 7.58 1.39 -9.56
N SER A 88 7.32 2.69 -9.48
CA SER A 88 7.42 3.43 -8.23
C SER A 88 6.05 3.54 -7.58
N PRO A 89 5.89 3.13 -6.31
CA PRO A 89 4.58 3.16 -5.65
C PRO A 89 3.90 4.53 -5.67
N ILE A 90 4.67 5.60 -5.57
CA ILE A 90 4.12 6.95 -5.52
C ILE A 90 3.41 7.35 -6.83
N THR A 91 3.76 6.68 -7.95
CA THR A 91 3.16 6.97 -9.26
C THR A 91 2.09 5.97 -9.68
N VAL A 92 1.89 4.90 -8.91
CA VAL A 92 0.94 3.85 -9.27
C VAL A 92 -0.40 4.10 -8.59
N PRO A 93 -1.47 4.30 -9.38
CA PRO A 93 -2.80 4.48 -8.82
C PRO A 93 -3.26 3.27 -8.02
N VAL A 94 -4.05 3.51 -7.01
CA VAL A 94 -4.62 2.45 -6.20
C VAL A 94 -6.12 2.67 -6.03
N LEU A 95 -6.88 1.56 -6.09
CA LEU A 95 -8.32 1.58 -5.87
C LEU A 95 -8.57 1.57 -4.36
N TYR A 96 -8.80 2.75 -3.81
CA TYR A 96 -8.83 3.06 -2.39
C TYR A 96 -10.27 3.29 -1.97
N ARG A 97 -10.85 2.32 -1.26
CA ARG A 97 -12.25 2.44 -0.81
C ARG A 97 -13.20 2.83 -1.93
N GLY A 98 -13.01 2.20 -3.11
CA GLY A 98 -13.85 2.46 -4.27
C GLY A 98 -13.45 3.66 -5.12
N ASN A 99 -12.41 4.40 -4.75
CA ASN A 99 -11.96 5.58 -5.49
C ASN A 99 -10.52 5.41 -5.94
N TRP A 100 -10.23 5.83 -7.16
CA TRP A 100 -8.85 5.84 -7.64
C TRP A 100 -8.10 7.02 -7.05
N VAL A 101 -6.93 6.73 -6.48
CA VAL A 101 -6.12 7.74 -5.80
C VAL A 101 -4.64 7.51 -6.07
N LEU A 102 -3.84 8.52 -5.77
CA LEU A 102 -2.39 8.39 -5.58
C LEU A 102 -2.10 8.63 -4.11
N LEU A 103 -1.12 7.89 -3.60
CA LEU A 103 -0.65 8.02 -2.22
C LEU A 103 0.74 8.63 -2.25
N ASP A 104 1.00 9.61 -1.39
CA ASP A 104 2.34 10.19 -1.31
C ASP A 104 3.08 9.72 -0.05
N ASP A 105 4.30 10.22 0.12
CA ASP A 105 5.17 9.78 1.21
C ASP A 105 4.94 10.55 2.50
N ASP A 106 4.10 11.59 2.45
CA ASP A 106 3.74 12.38 3.62
C ASP A 106 2.41 11.96 4.24
N GLY A 107 1.79 10.92 3.70
CA GLY A 107 0.53 10.39 4.22
C GLY A 107 -0.72 11.03 3.62
N PHE A 108 -0.59 11.71 2.48
CA PHE A 108 -1.75 12.29 1.80
C PHE A 108 -2.31 11.38 0.73
N VAL A 109 -3.61 11.56 0.46
CA VAL A 109 -4.37 10.81 -0.55
C VAL A 109 -4.90 11.80 -1.56
N TYR A 110 -4.64 11.54 -2.85
CA TYR A 110 -5.07 12.43 -3.95
C TYR A 110 -6.00 11.67 -4.87
N ARG A 111 -7.26 12.11 -4.97
CA ARG A 111 -8.20 11.50 -5.92
C ARG A 111 -7.79 11.83 -7.34
N ILE A 112 -7.92 10.82 -8.21
CA ILE A 112 -7.62 10.95 -9.64
C ILE A 112 -8.78 10.34 -10.44
N PRO A 113 -8.88 10.66 -11.74
CA PRO A 113 -9.82 9.95 -12.60
C PRO A 113 -9.46 8.47 -12.71
N ASN A 114 -10.44 7.63 -13.07
CA ASN A 114 -10.20 6.21 -13.30
C ASN A 114 -9.12 6.08 -14.40
N PRO A 115 -7.97 5.45 -14.11
CA PRO A 115 -6.87 5.36 -15.08
C PRO A 115 -7.24 4.65 -16.37
N VAL A 116 -8.15 3.66 -16.31
CA VAL A 116 -8.58 2.93 -17.49
C VAL A 116 -9.42 3.84 -18.39
N GLU A 117 -10.37 4.59 -17.80
CA GLU A 117 -11.20 5.53 -18.55
C GLU A 117 -10.38 6.69 -19.11
N ALA A 118 -9.44 7.19 -18.33
CA ALA A 118 -8.59 8.30 -18.75
C ALA A 118 -7.66 7.93 -19.91
N ALA A 119 -7.33 6.64 -20.06
CA ALA A 119 -6.44 6.15 -21.12
C ALA A 119 -7.15 5.95 -22.47
N GLN A 120 -8.48 6.08 -22.52
CA GLN A 120 -9.27 5.88 -23.75
C GLN A 120 -9.40 7.15 -24.56
#